data_02ac654a0c7dde532c528246aafe85ed
#
_entry.id   02ac654a0c7dde532c528246aafe85ed
#
_cell.length_a   1.000
_cell.length_b   1.000
_cell.length_c   1.000
_cell.angle_alpha   90.00
_cell.angle_beta   90.00
_cell.angle_gamma   90.00
#
_symmetry.space_group_name_H-M   'P 1'
#
loop_
_entity.id
_entity.type
_entity.pdbx_description
1 polymer ?
#
loop_
_entity_poly.entity_id
_entity_poly.type
_entity_poly.pdbx_seq_one_letter_code
_entity_poly.pdbx_strand_id
1 'polypeptide(L)'
;KDKKKIYDILTLFNVLSVIECEKDDVRFSFDEFYKHSWDIEHINSQTPKDKNGDGRQDWIVCNLEYFSGVNYNYYEVLPDGRLYYKYKENFEQYKKDVMNAPSRDFKIGRYSAGEICDHLIELFSSKTSITESEVYTFLRDSVFDQDLTFRYEDNIGNLVLLDQGTNRGYKNAFFPVKRKWIYRREHEGIYVLPCTKNVFSKNYSDMIFDLMNWSNN
;
A
#
# COMPACT_ATOMS: atom_id res chain seq x y z
N LYS A 1 0.94 15.51 21.44
CA LYS A 1 1.73 14.80 22.51
C LYS A 1 1.75 13.30 22.27
N ASP A 2 0.66 12.73 21.80
CA ASP A 2 0.55 11.27 21.66
C ASP A 2 1.30 10.71 20.44
N LYS A 3 1.40 11.47 19.34
CA LYS A 3 2.09 11.03 18.12
C LYS A 3 3.57 10.68 18.37
N LYS A 4 4.28 11.46 19.20
CA LYS A 4 5.67 11.17 19.57
C LYS A 4 5.77 9.87 20.36
N LYS A 5 4.88 9.67 21.33
CA LYS A 5 4.87 8.44 22.14
C LYS A 5 4.60 7.20 21.27
N ILE A 6 3.66 7.29 20.35
CA ILE A 6 3.37 6.20 19.39
C ILE A 6 4.61 5.90 18.56
N TYR A 7 5.27 6.93 18.04
CA TYR A 7 6.51 6.77 17.28
C TYR A 7 7.60 6.06 18.10
N ASP A 8 7.83 6.50 19.34
CA ASP A 8 8.83 5.92 20.25
C ASP A 8 8.51 4.45 20.57
N ILE A 9 7.23 4.11 20.80
CA ILE A 9 6.78 2.74 21.04
C ILE A 9 7.01 1.87 19.80
N LEU A 10 6.60 2.34 18.60
CA LEU A 10 6.80 1.59 17.36
C LEU A 10 8.30 1.39 17.05
N THR A 11 9.14 2.38 17.36
CA THR A 11 10.59 2.24 17.25
C THR A 11 11.11 1.15 18.18
N LEU A 12 10.68 1.16 19.44
CA LEU A 12 11.06 0.14 20.43
C LEU A 12 10.64 -1.26 19.99
N PHE A 13 9.42 -1.42 19.45
CA PHE A 13 8.95 -2.70 18.90
C PHE A 13 9.86 -3.21 17.78
N ASN A 14 10.30 -2.34 16.89
CA ASN A 14 11.22 -2.71 15.82
C ASN A 14 12.59 -3.19 16.35
N VAL A 15 13.10 -2.56 17.41
CA VAL A 15 14.36 -2.98 18.04
C VAL A 15 14.17 -4.32 18.76
N LEU A 16 13.12 -4.46 19.56
CA LEU A 16 12.84 -5.68 20.33
C LEU A 16 12.58 -6.89 19.43
N SER A 17 11.90 -6.72 18.30
CA SER A 17 11.62 -7.81 17.36
C SER A 17 12.90 -8.44 16.79
N VAL A 18 13.97 -7.67 16.69
CA VAL A 18 15.29 -8.19 16.27
C VAL A 18 15.99 -8.91 17.41
N ILE A 19 15.90 -8.39 18.62
CA ILE A 19 16.51 -9.00 19.80
C ILE A 19 15.87 -10.36 20.11
N GLU A 20 14.54 -10.49 19.97
CA GLU A 20 13.79 -11.73 20.20
C GLU A 20 14.00 -12.78 19.12
N CYS A 21 14.62 -12.43 18.00
CA CYS A 21 14.81 -13.34 16.87
C CYS A 21 15.84 -14.46 17.12
N GLU A 22 16.44 -14.54 18.32
CA GLU A 22 17.41 -15.56 18.79
C GLU A 22 18.54 -15.93 17.79
N LYS A 23 18.71 -15.16 16.73
CA LYS A 23 19.80 -15.33 15.78
C LYS A 23 20.93 -14.37 16.13
N ASP A 24 22.03 -14.92 16.59
CA ASP A 24 23.20 -14.16 17.07
C ASP A 24 23.75 -13.13 16.08
N ASP A 25 23.45 -13.30 14.79
CA ASP A 25 23.98 -12.45 13.71
C ASP A 25 23.03 -11.33 13.26
N VAL A 26 21.79 -11.28 13.76
CA VAL A 26 20.82 -10.26 13.35
C VAL A 26 20.80 -9.11 14.34
N ARG A 27 21.12 -7.92 13.86
CA ARG A 27 21.12 -6.69 14.67
C ARG A 27 20.22 -5.63 14.04
N PHE A 28 19.59 -4.81 14.88
CA PHE A 28 18.85 -3.65 14.38
C PHE A 28 19.82 -2.64 13.76
N SER A 29 19.59 -2.27 12.51
CA SER A 29 20.46 -1.36 11.78
C SER A 29 20.14 0.09 12.13
N PHE A 30 20.74 0.62 13.18
CA PHE A 30 20.58 2.02 13.57
C PHE A 30 21.09 2.97 12.50
N ASP A 31 22.14 2.59 11.76
CA ASP A 31 22.68 3.41 10.67
C ASP A 31 21.65 3.62 9.56
N GLU A 32 20.95 2.56 9.16
CA GLU A 32 19.86 2.66 8.18
C GLU A 32 18.66 3.41 8.77
N PHE A 33 18.33 3.16 10.03
CA PHE A 33 17.25 3.86 10.70
C PHE A 33 17.43 5.39 10.68
N TYR A 34 18.65 5.87 10.96
CA TYR A 34 18.94 7.30 11.01
C TYR A 34 19.12 7.96 9.63
N LYS A 35 19.33 7.19 8.57
CA LYS A 35 19.40 7.72 7.19
C LYS A 35 18.05 8.11 6.63
N HIS A 36 16.96 7.57 7.17
CA HIS A 36 15.61 7.75 6.66
C HIS A 36 14.74 8.58 7.60
N SER A 37 13.72 9.21 7.04
CA SER A 37 12.63 9.82 7.80
C SER A 37 11.45 8.87 7.82
N TRP A 38 10.89 8.64 9.00
CA TRP A 38 9.84 7.65 9.24
C TRP A 38 8.51 8.33 9.56
N ASP A 39 7.45 7.88 8.92
CA ASP A 39 6.07 8.26 9.21
C ASP A 39 5.34 7.12 9.92
N ILE A 40 4.37 7.48 10.77
CA ILE A 40 3.40 6.52 11.31
C ILE A 40 2.36 6.29 10.25
N GLU A 41 2.19 5.04 9.84
CA GLU A 41 1.28 4.62 8.79
C GLU A 41 0.28 3.57 9.30
N HIS A 42 -0.98 3.65 8.83
CA HIS A 42 -1.98 2.65 9.13
C HIS A 42 -1.78 1.40 8.25
N ILE A 43 -1.72 0.24 8.86
CA ILE A 43 -1.63 -1.04 8.16
C ILE A 43 -2.88 -1.23 7.29
N ASN A 44 -4.05 -1.15 7.91
CA ASN A 44 -5.32 -1.05 7.21
C ASN A 44 -5.71 0.43 7.10
N SER A 45 -5.89 0.91 5.88
CA SER A 45 -6.16 2.33 5.64
C SER A 45 -7.50 2.76 6.21
N GLN A 46 -7.49 3.94 6.81
CA GLN A 46 -8.74 4.66 7.09
C GLN A 46 -9.47 4.97 5.78
N THR A 47 -10.79 5.08 5.86
CA THR A 47 -11.61 5.50 4.71
C THR A 47 -10.99 6.75 4.07
N PRO A 48 -10.77 6.76 2.76
CA PRO A 48 -10.21 7.91 2.08
C PRO A 48 -11.05 9.14 2.37
N LYS A 49 -10.43 10.19 2.91
CA LYS A 49 -11.06 11.50 2.94
C LYS A 49 -11.00 12.05 1.52
N ASP A 50 -12.11 12.57 1.02
CA ASP A 50 -12.19 13.20 -0.30
C ASP A 50 -11.02 14.17 -0.49
N LYS A 51 -10.06 13.76 -1.30
CA LYS A 51 -8.94 14.60 -1.72
C LYS A 51 -9.16 14.98 -3.17
N ASN A 52 -9.50 16.23 -3.38
CA ASN A 52 -9.48 16.82 -4.71
C ASN A 52 -8.03 16.92 -5.17
N GLY A 53 -7.69 16.33 -6.32
CA GLY A 53 -6.41 16.54 -6.98
C GLY A 53 -5.54 15.31 -7.23
N ASP A 54 -4.24 15.51 -7.41
CA ASP A 54 -3.22 14.54 -7.87
C ASP A 54 -3.17 13.22 -7.07
N GLY A 55 -3.63 13.24 -5.81
CA GLY A 55 -3.70 12.07 -4.96
C GLY A 55 -4.61 10.94 -5.42
N ARG A 56 -5.65 11.27 -6.18
CA ARG A 56 -6.60 10.31 -6.73
C ARG A 56 -5.98 9.48 -7.84
N GLN A 57 -5.23 10.12 -8.73
CA GLN A 57 -4.59 9.44 -9.87
C GLN A 57 -3.57 8.41 -9.37
N ASP A 58 -2.74 8.78 -8.41
CA ASP A 58 -1.77 7.87 -7.80
C ASP A 58 -2.47 6.66 -7.17
N TRP A 59 -3.57 6.88 -6.44
CA TRP A 59 -4.33 5.82 -5.79
C TRP A 59 -4.95 4.86 -6.82
N ILE A 60 -5.56 5.37 -7.90
CA ILE A 60 -6.12 4.55 -8.98
C ILE A 60 -5.03 3.74 -9.65
N VAL A 61 -3.88 4.35 -9.97
CA VAL A 61 -2.78 3.66 -10.63
C VAL A 61 -2.18 2.57 -9.75
N CYS A 62 -2.00 2.80 -8.45
CA CYS A 62 -1.55 1.75 -7.52
C CYS A 62 -2.49 0.53 -7.51
N ASN A 63 -3.80 0.76 -7.55
CA ASN A 63 -4.77 -0.33 -7.65
C ASN A 63 -4.74 -1.01 -9.02
N LEU A 64 -4.62 -0.24 -10.11
CA LEU A 64 -4.44 -0.80 -11.46
C LEU A 64 -3.19 -1.68 -11.55
N GLU A 65 -2.05 -1.23 -11.02
CA GLU A 65 -0.83 -2.03 -10.94
C GLU A 65 -1.03 -3.34 -10.16
N TYR A 66 -1.80 -3.28 -9.07
CA TYR A 66 -2.08 -4.46 -8.25
C TYR A 66 -2.91 -5.48 -9.02
N PHE A 67 -4.05 -5.07 -9.59
CA PHE A 67 -5.00 -5.98 -10.23
C PHE A 67 -4.54 -6.45 -11.61
N SER A 68 -3.88 -5.60 -12.41
CA SER A 68 -3.38 -5.97 -13.73
C SER A 68 -2.04 -6.69 -13.70
N GLY A 69 -1.24 -6.49 -12.65
CA GLY A 69 0.16 -6.92 -12.62
C GLY A 69 1.10 -6.09 -13.49
N VAL A 70 0.59 -5.05 -14.17
CA VAL A 70 1.37 -4.15 -15.05
C VAL A 70 1.82 -2.93 -14.26
N ASN A 71 3.13 -2.75 -14.12
CA ASN A 71 3.70 -1.61 -13.40
C ASN A 71 3.61 -0.33 -14.23
N TYR A 72 3.28 0.80 -13.58
CA TYR A 72 3.31 2.12 -14.19
C TYR A 72 4.72 2.68 -14.13
N ASN A 73 5.47 2.56 -15.22
CA ASN A 73 6.89 2.93 -15.28
C ASN A 73 7.15 4.36 -15.81
N TYR A 74 6.10 5.16 -16.02
CA TYR A 74 6.21 6.52 -16.55
C TYR A 74 6.32 7.54 -15.43
N TYR A 75 7.52 7.64 -14.84
CA TYR A 75 7.83 8.59 -13.80
C TYR A 75 9.23 9.17 -13.97
N GLU A 76 9.46 10.32 -13.33
CA GLU A 76 10.78 10.92 -13.14
C GLU A 76 11.16 10.93 -11.67
N VAL A 77 12.42 10.71 -11.37
CA VAL A 77 12.93 10.89 -10.02
C VAL A 77 13.36 12.35 -9.88
N LEU A 78 12.72 13.06 -8.96
CA LEU A 78 13.06 14.45 -8.65
C LEU A 78 14.39 14.52 -7.89
N PRO A 79 15.07 15.70 -7.86
CA PRO A 79 16.33 15.87 -7.14
C PRO A 79 16.28 15.52 -5.65
N ASP A 80 15.10 15.59 -5.03
CA ASP A 80 14.85 15.22 -3.64
C ASP A 80 14.44 13.74 -3.46
N GLY A 81 14.55 12.91 -4.50
CA GLY A 81 14.24 11.49 -4.49
C GLY A 81 12.76 11.14 -4.63
N ARG A 82 11.87 12.13 -4.70
CA ARG A 82 10.44 11.88 -4.93
C ARG A 82 10.17 11.44 -6.35
N LEU A 83 9.15 10.59 -6.54
CA LEU A 83 8.68 10.19 -7.86
C LEU A 83 7.63 11.19 -8.36
N TYR A 84 7.81 11.67 -9.58
CA TYR A 84 6.84 12.46 -10.31
C TYR A 84 6.23 11.62 -11.45
N TYR A 85 4.98 11.26 -11.34
CA TYR A 85 4.29 10.42 -12.32
C TYR A 85 3.72 11.24 -13.47
N LYS A 86 4.00 10.81 -14.70
CA LYS A 86 3.60 11.49 -15.94
C LYS A 86 2.27 10.94 -16.48
N TYR A 87 1.17 11.24 -15.80
CA TYR A 87 -0.14 10.72 -16.19
C TYR A 87 -0.68 11.29 -17.49
N LYS A 88 -0.50 12.59 -17.74
CA LYS A 88 -1.10 13.27 -18.90
C LYS A 88 -0.63 12.74 -20.23
N GLU A 89 0.64 12.33 -20.30
CA GLU A 89 1.30 11.92 -21.55
C GLU A 89 1.25 10.42 -21.80
N ASN A 90 1.22 9.62 -20.74
CA ASN A 90 1.51 8.18 -20.83
C ASN A 90 0.37 7.28 -20.35
N PHE A 91 -0.71 7.83 -19.80
CA PHE A 91 -1.79 6.99 -19.28
C PHE A 91 -2.51 6.18 -20.37
N GLU A 92 -2.69 6.74 -21.58
CA GLU A 92 -3.32 6.02 -22.68
C GLU A 92 -2.50 4.80 -23.15
N GLN A 93 -1.16 4.89 -23.11
CA GLN A 93 -0.32 3.72 -23.37
C GLN A 93 -0.43 2.69 -22.26
N TYR A 94 -0.34 3.13 -21.01
CA TYR A 94 -0.49 2.25 -19.84
C TYR A 94 -1.85 1.53 -19.82
N LYS A 95 -2.93 2.24 -20.17
CA LYS A 95 -4.27 1.67 -20.32
C LYS A 95 -4.28 0.50 -21.31
N LYS A 96 -3.61 0.64 -22.47
CA LYS A 96 -3.51 -0.46 -23.44
C LYS A 96 -2.78 -1.67 -22.85
N ASP A 97 -1.71 -1.44 -22.12
CA ASP A 97 -0.94 -2.50 -21.47
C ASP A 97 -1.79 -3.24 -20.42
N VAL A 98 -2.56 -2.50 -19.61
CA VAL A 98 -3.51 -3.05 -18.64
C VAL A 98 -4.63 -3.84 -19.33
N MET A 99 -5.17 -3.33 -20.43
CA MET A 99 -6.24 -4.01 -21.19
C MET A 99 -5.76 -5.31 -21.85
N ASN A 100 -4.47 -5.46 -22.11
CA ASN A 100 -3.86 -6.67 -22.67
C ASN A 100 -3.18 -7.54 -21.59
N ALA A 101 -3.33 -7.22 -20.31
CA ALA A 101 -2.69 -7.96 -19.24
C ALA A 101 -3.20 -9.41 -19.14
N PRO A 102 -2.32 -10.41 -18.97
CA PRO A 102 -2.73 -11.81 -18.87
C PRO A 102 -3.52 -12.13 -17.60
N SER A 103 -3.46 -11.27 -16.60
CA SER A 103 -4.17 -11.42 -15.34
C SER A 103 -5.68 -11.10 -15.43
N ARG A 104 -6.17 -10.56 -16.54
CA ARG A 104 -7.55 -10.07 -16.67
C ARG A 104 -8.63 -11.11 -16.33
N ASP A 105 -8.40 -12.38 -16.63
CA ASP A 105 -9.35 -13.47 -16.38
C ASP A 105 -9.31 -14.01 -14.94
N PHE A 106 -8.37 -13.55 -14.12
CA PHE A 106 -8.26 -13.95 -12.73
C PHE A 106 -9.47 -13.50 -11.93
N LYS A 107 -10.14 -14.44 -11.25
CA LYS A 107 -11.29 -14.13 -10.38
C LYS A 107 -10.84 -13.63 -9.02
N ILE A 108 -11.39 -12.49 -8.61
CA ILE A 108 -11.16 -11.84 -7.33
C ILE A 108 -12.53 -11.53 -6.73
N GLY A 109 -13.01 -12.36 -5.82
CA GLY A 109 -14.37 -12.27 -5.33
C GLY A 109 -15.40 -12.48 -6.44
N ARG A 110 -16.30 -11.51 -6.62
CA ARG A 110 -17.39 -11.57 -7.62
C ARG A 110 -16.93 -11.14 -9.01
N TYR A 111 -15.82 -10.45 -9.12
CA TYR A 111 -15.32 -9.82 -10.35
C TYR A 111 -14.06 -10.52 -10.88
N SER A 112 -13.76 -10.31 -12.14
CA SER A 112 -12.42 -10.57 -12.67
C SER A 112 -11.52 -9.36 -12.47
N ALA A 113 -10.20 -9.58 -12.48
CA ALA A 113 -9.22 -8.51 -12.43
C ALA A 113 -9.43 -7.52 -13.60
N GLY A 114 -9.85 -8.02 -14.77
CA GLY A 114 -10.18 -7.21 -15.92
C GLY A 114 -11.38 -6.27 -15.68
N GLU A 115 -12.48 -6.78 -15.12
CA GLU A 115 -13.65 -5.95 -14.78
C GLU A 115 -13.30 -4.87 -13.78
N ILE A 116 -12.46 -5.18 -12.78
CA ILE A 116 -11.99 -4.20 -11.79
C ILE A 116 -11.12 -3.13 -12.47
N CYS A 117 -10.17 -3.56 -13.32
CA CYS A 117 -9.31 -2.63 -14.06
C CYS A 117 -10.10 -1.71 -14.99
N ASP A 118 -11.11 -2.24 -15.70
CA ASP A 118 -11.95 -1.44 -16.59
C ASP A 118 -12.70 -0.36 -15.82
N HIS A 119 -13.26 -0.71 -14.67
CA HIS A 119 -13.90 0.27 -13.79
C HIS A 119 -12.93 1.33 -13.28
N LEU A 120 -11.73 0.96 -12.84
CA LEU A 120 -10.70 1.91 -12.40
C LEU A 120 -10.21 2.83 -13.53
N ILE A 121 -10.11 2.32 -14.77
CA ILE A 121 -9.76 3.11 -15.95
C ILE A 121 -10.87 4.13 -16.27
N GLU A 122 -12.13 3.71 -16.19
CA GLU A 122 -13.27 4.59 -16.38
C GLU A 122 -13.27 5.74 -15.36
N LEU A 123 -13.00 5.42 -14.10
CA LEU A 123 -12.87 6.39 -13.03
C LEU A 123 -11.70 7.36 -13.24
N PHE A 124 -10.57 6.89 -13.72
CA PHE A 124 -9.42 7.74 -14.04
C PHE A 124 -9.77 8.74 -15.15
N SER A 125 -10.53 8.30 -16.15
CA SER A 125 -10.88 9.08 -17.34
C SER A 125 -12.09 10.00 -17.11
N SER A 126 -12.90 9.74 -16.09
CA SER A 126 -14.12 10.51 -15.83
C SER A 126 -13.80 11.92 -15.36
N LYS A 127 -14.44 12.91 -16.01
CA LYS A 127 -14.43 14.31 -15.55
C LYS A 127 -15.44 14.58 -14.42
N THR A 128 -16.34 13.64 -14.18
CA THR A 128 -17.31 13.70 -13.09
C THR A 128 -16.60 13.39 -11.78
N SER A 129 -16.94 14.11 -10.73
CA SER A 129 -16.43 13.92 -9.38
C SER A 129 -16.94 12.60 -8.79
N ILE A 130 -16.48 11.47 -9.32
CA ILE A 130 -16.60 10.20 -8.60
C ILE A 130 -15.66 10.33 -7.42
N THR A 131 -16.22 10.29 -6.25
CA THR A 131 -15.45 10.44 -5.01
C THR A 131 -14.56 9.21 -4.81
N GLU A 132 -13.36 9.39 -4.25
CA GLU A 132 -12.51 8.28 -3.81
C GLU A 132 -13.31 7.32 -2.93
N SER A 133 -14.30 7.83 -2.21
CA SER A 133 -15.23 7.09 -1.38
C SER A 133 -16.06 6.07 -2.15
N GLU A 134 -16.56 6.40 -3.35
CA GLU A 134 -17.36 5.48 -4.16
C GLU A 134 -16.51 4.33 -4.70
N VAL A 135 -15.30 4.63 -5.14
CA VAL A 135 -14.35 3.59 -5.60
C VAL A 135 -13.89 2.72 -4.43
N TYR A 136 -13.59 3.33 -3.30
CA TYR A 136 -13.22 2.60 -2.10
C TYR A 136 -14.36 1.66 -1.68
N THR A 137 -15.59 2.14 -1.66
CA THR A 137 -16.77 1.34 -1.34
C THR A 137 -16.95 0.20 -2.34
N PHE A 138 -16.81 0.46 -3.63
CA PHE A 138 -16.85 -0.59 -4.66
C PHE A 138 -15.79 -1.68 -4.42
N LEU A 139 -14.54 -1.31 -4.21
CA LEU A 139 -13.46 -2.29 -3.98
C LEU A 139 -13.64 -3.02 -2.65
N ARG A 140 -14.02 -2.32 -1.59
CA ARG A 140 -14.27 -2.93 -0.29
C ARG A 140 -15.41 -3.95 -0.34
N ASP A 141 -16.55 -3.56 -0.88
CA ASP A 141 -17.77 -4.37 -0.80
C ASP A 141 -17.81 -5.45 -1.87
N SER A 142 -17.12 -5.25 -2.99
CA SER A 142 -17.21 -6.14 -4.15
C SER A 142 -16.00 -7.06 -4.33
N VAL A 143 -14.82 -6.60 -3.95
CA VAL A 143 -13.56 -7.29 -4.20
C VAL A 143 -13.03 -7.94 -2.95
N PHE A 144 -13.06 -7.21 -1.83
CA PHE A 144 -12.45 -7.68 -0.60
C PHE A 144 -13.44 -8.37 0.34
N ASP A 145 -14.75 -8.38 0.00
CA ASP A 145 -15.85 -9.02 0.76
C ASP A 145 -15.72 -8.82 2.28
N GLN A 146 -15.56 -7.56 2.69
CA GLN A 146 -15.09 -7.32 4.03
C GLN A 146 -16.13 -6.62 4.87
N ASP A 147 -16.72 -7.41 5.74
CA ASP A 147 -17.28 -6.94 7.00
C ASP A 147 -16.16 -6.47 7.95
N LEU A 148 -15.11 -5.86 7.36
CA LEU A 148 -14.01 -5.28 8.08
C LEU A 148 -14.36 -3.87 8.55
N THR A 149 -15.38 -3.80 9.38
CA THR A 149 -15.49 -2.71 10.34
C THR A 149 -14.31 -2.86 11.30
N PHE A 150 -13.15 -2.35 10.89
CA PHE A 150 -12.02 -2.19 11.77
C PHE A 150 -12.45 -1.19 12.86
N ARG A 151 -12.97 -1.71 13.97
CA ARG A 151 -13.46 -0.90 15.10
C ARG A 151 -12.35 -0.12 15.81
N TYR A 152 -11.10 -0.26 15.37
CA TYR A 152 -9.92 0.29 16.04
C TYR A 152 -8.93 0.90 15.05
N GLU A 153 -9.41 1.82 14.20
CA GLU A 153 -8.55 2.49 13.20
C GLU A 153 -7.28 3.09 13.82
N ASP A 154 -7.39 3.67 15.02
CA ASP A 154 -6.27 4.28 15.74
C ASP A 154 -5.61 3.37 16.78
N ASN A 155 -5.87 2.07 16.76
CA ASN A 155 -5.18 1.13 17.65
C ASN A 155 -3.72 0.99 17.21
N ILE A 156 -2.81 0.94 18.19
CA ILE A 156 -1.37 0.77 17.92
C ILE A 156 -1.06 -0.51 17.13
N GLY A 157 -1.88 -1.55 17.27
CA GLY A 157 -1.80 -2.78 16.47
C GLY A 157 -2.11 -2.58 14.98
N ASN A 158 -2.71 -1.45 14.59
CA ASN A 158 -2.93 -1.08 13.20
C ASN A 158 -1.89 -0.07 12.67
N LEU A 159 -0.81 0.16 13.41
CA LEU A 159 0.18 1.19 13.06
C LEU A 159 1.57 0.57 12.85
N VAL A 160 2.29 1.09 11.89
CA VAL A 160 3.70 0.77 11.63
C VAL A 160 4.49 2.04 11.35
N LEU A 161 5.83 1.93 11.42
CA LEU A 161 6.72 2.96 10.88
C LEU A 161 7.11 2.59 9.44
N LEU A 162 6.98 3.55 8.56
CA LEU A 162 7.33 3.39 7.16
C LEU A 162 8.12 4.61 6.68
N ASP A 163 9.10 4.40 5.80
CA ASP A 163 9.83 5.52 5.21
C ASP A 163 8.90 6.42 4.40
N GLN A 164 9.18 7.73 4.43
CA GLN A 164 8.32 8.73 3.81
C GLN A 164 8.16 8.54 2.30
N GLY A 165 9.18 8.06 1.61
CA GLY A 165 9.13 7.82 0.17
C GLY A 165 8.15 6.72 -0.19
N THR A 166 8.19 5.60 0.54
CA THR A 166 7.27 4.49 0.38
C THR A 166 5.85 4.88 0.77
N ASN A 167 5.68 5.56 1.91
CA ASN A 167 4.37 6.00 2.39
C ASN A 167 3.64 6.92 1.40
N ARG A 168 4.35 7.82 0.76
CA ARG A 168 3.78 8.74 -0.23
C ARG A 168 3.43 8.08 -1.56
N GLY A 169 4.01 6.93 -1.86
CA GLY A 169 3.84 6.24 -3.14
C GLY A 169 2.47 5.58 -3.34
N TYR A 170 1.85 5.04 -2.29
CA TYR A 170 0.57 4.30 -2.39
C TYR A 170 -0.59 4.95 -1.64
N LYS A 171 -0.33 6.01 -0.90
CA LYS A 171 -1.34 6.78 -0.14
C LYS A 171 -2.26 5.88 0.71
N ASN A 172 -3.57 6.07 0.68
CA ASN A 172 -4.53 5.27 1.45
C ASN A 172 -4.93 3.96 0.73
N ALA A 173 -4.00 3.27 0.09
CA ALA A 173 -4.27 2.01 -0.60
C ALA A 173 -4.70 0.91 0.38
N PHE A 174 -5.39 -0.12 -0.15
CA PHE A 174 -5.74 -1.32 0.60
C PHE A 174 -4.50 -2.12 1.00
N PHE A 175 -4.64 -2.93 2.05
CA PHE A 175 -3.55 -3.75 2.58
C PHE A 175 -2.78 -4.54 1.52
N PRO A 176 -3.41 -5.29 0.59
CA PRO A 176 -2.67 -6.04 -0.43
C PRO A 176 -1.91 -5.15 -1.41
N VAL A 177 -2.43 -3.97 -1.73
CA VAL A 177 -1.74 -2.98 -2.57
C VAL A 177 -0.51 -2.43 -1.85
N LYS A 178 -0.64 -2.05 -0.57
CA LYS A 178 0.47 -1.62 0.29
C LYS A 178 1.54 -2.70 0.37
N ARG A 179 1.14 -3.94 0.60
CA ARG A 179 2.01 -5.10 0.66
C ARG A 179 2.87 -5.23 -0.60
N LYS A 180 2.22 -5.23 -1.80
CA LYS A 180 2.94 -5.29 -3.08
C LYS A 180 3.96 -4.15 -3.21
N TRP A 181 3.55 -2.94 -2.84
CA TRP A 181 4.41 -1.75 -2.93
C TRP A 181 5.62 -1.83 -2.00
N ILE A 182 5.42 -2.25 -0.75
CA ILE A 182 6.50 -2.41 0.23
C ILE A 182 7.52 -3.45 -0.24
N TYR A 183 7.07 -4.60 -0.76
CA TYR A 183 7.96 -5.60 -1.35
C TYR A 183 8.76 -5.05 -2.54
N ARG A 184 8.11 -4.28 -3.41
CA ARG A 184 8.80 -3.63 -4.53
C ARG A 184 9.90 -2.70 -4.03
N ARG A 185 9.61 -1.85 -3.05
CA ARG A 185 10.58 -0.92 -2.47
C ARG A 185 11.75 -1.64 -1.80
N GLU A 186 11.49 -2.74 -1.09
CA GLU A 186 12.53 -3.58 -0.53
C GLU A 186 13.45 -4.16 -1.63
N HIS A 187 12.89 -4.63 -2.73
CA HIS A 187 13.68 -5.11 -3.88
C HIS A 187 14.49 -4.00 -4.56
N GLU A 188 14.04 -2.77 -4.50
CA GLU A 188 14.76 -1.58 -4.95
C GLU A 188 15.87 -1.14 -3.97
N GLY A 189 16.06 -1.87 -2.87
CA GLY A 189 17.10 -1.61 -1.86
C GLY A 189 16.71 -0.60 -0.78
N ILE A 190 15.42 -0.23 -0.68
CA ILE A 190 14.94 0.63 0.39
C ILE A 190 14.80 -0.19 1.68
N TYR A 191 15.38 0.33 2.75
CA TYR A 191 15.34 -0.33 4.05
C TYR A 191 13.92 -0.31 4.63
N VAL A 192 13.38 -1.49 4.89
CA VAL A 192 12.08 -1.69 5.55
C VAL A 192 12.33 -2.18 6.98
N LEU A 193 11.70 -1.52 7.93
CA LEU A 193 11.85 -1.87 9.35
C LEU A 193 11.33 -3.29 9.66
N PRO A 194 11.97 -4.03 10.59
CA PRO A 194 11.68 -5.44 10.86
C PRO A 194 10.21 -5.73 11.18
N CYS A 195 9.58 -4.96 12.07
CA CYS A 195 8.16 -5.14 12.39
C CYS A 195 7.27 -4.85 11.18
N THR A 196 7.55 -3.79 10.43
CA THR A 196 6.82 -3.45 9.20
C THR A 196 6.92 -4.58 8.19
N LYS A 197 8.13 -5.11 7.98
CA LYS A 197 8.35 -6.27 7.11
C LYS A 197 7.56 -7.49 7.58
N ASN A 198 7.59 -7.83 8.86
CA ASN A 198 6.86 -8.97 9.42
C ASN A 198 5.35 -8.82 9.24
N VAL A 199 4.81 -7.63 9.49
CA VAL A 199 3.38 -7.32 9.33
C VAL A 199 2.94 -7.53 7.88
N PHE A 200 3.67 -6.98 6.92
CA PHE A 200 3.27 -7.07 5.51
C PHE A 200 3.67 -8.39 4.85
N SER A 201 4.69 -9.11 5.34
CA SER A 201 5.01 -10.46 4.88
C SER A 201 4.04 -11.50 5.41
N LYS A 202 3.39 -11.24 6.55
CA LYS A 202 2.50 -12.19 7.23
C LYS A 202 3.20 -13.53 7.54
N ASN A 203 4.49 -13.49 7.86
CA ASN A 203 5.29 -14.67 8.17
C ASN A 203 4.80 -15.46 9.40
N TYR A 204 3.88 -14.87 10.16
CA TYR A 204 3.28 -15.46 11.36
C TYR A 204 1.95 -16.18 11.07
N SER A 205 1.45 -16.16 9.84
CA SER A 205 0.18 -16.81 9.47
C SER A 205 0.40 -17.85 8.37
N ASP A 206 -0.11 -19.05 8.62
CA ASP A 206 -0.13 -20.16 7.65
C ASP A 206 -1.38 -20.11 6.74
N MET A 207 -2.27 -19.15 6.98
CA MET A 207 -3.53 -19.03 6.24
C MET A 207 -3.38 -18.12 5.02
N ILE A 208 -3.64 -18.65 3.81
CA ILE A 208 -3.60 -17.86 2.56
C ILE A 208 -4.56 -16.67 2.61
N PHE A 209 -5.71 -16.82 3.25
CA PHE A 209 -6.69 -15.74 3.42
C PHE A 209 -6.10 -14.53 4.16
N ASP A 210 -5.27 -14.76 5.16
CA ASP A 210 -4.63 -13.70 5.92
C ASP A 210 -3.63 -12.87 5.11
N LEU A 211 -3.12 -13.44 4.01
CA LEU A 211 -2.20 -12.71 3.11
C LEU A 211 -2.86 -11.53 2.40
N MET A 212 -4.18 -11.55 2.27
CA MET A 212 -4.96 -10.52 1.58
C MET A 212 -5.60 -9.52 2.52
N ASN A 213 -5.67 -9.85 3.81
CA ASN A 213 -6.40 -9.07 4.79
C ASN A 213 -5.57 -8.81 6.05
N TRP A 214 -5.81 -7.67 6.67
CA TRP A 214 -5.34 -7.37 8.01
C TRP A 214 -6.56 -7.40 8.94
N SER A 215 -6.65 -8.42 9.79
CA SER A 215 -7.75 -8.64 10.72
C SER A 215 -7.28 -8.66 12.17
N ASN A 216 -8.22 -8.52 13.10
CA ASN A 216 -7.98 -8.55 14.55
C ASN A 216 -7.92 -9.96 15.14
N ASN A 217 -7.78 -11.01 14.32
CA ASN A 217 -7.70 -12.39 14.83
C ASN A 217 -6.31 -12.71 15.33
#